data_89843096eb04825deaf40e0302da037c
#
_entry.id   89843096eb04825deaf40e0302da037c
#
_cell.length_a   1.000
_cell.length_b   1.000
_cell.length_c   1.000
_cell.angle_alpha   90.00
_cell.angle_beta   90.00
_cell.angle_gamma   90.00
#
_symmetry.space_group_name_H-M   'P 1'
#
loop_
_entity.id
_entity.type
_entity.pdbx_description
1 polymer ?
#
loop_
_entity_poly.entity_id
_entity_poly.type
_entity_poly.pdbx_seq_one_letter_code
_entity_poly.pdbx_strand_id
1 'polypeptide(L)'
;VLSYLFDHTASPMAELAAATNITGPTLTRVVDQLIEMALCYRNVDSADRRRVLAYLSKRGRSVVRELLPLIHEAEAEVTSHLSPKENRELIRLLAHLVGGTAQNRPTI
;
A
#
# COMPACT_ATOMS: atom_id res chain seq x y z
N VAL A 1 -0.25 0.07 -2.05
CA VAL A 1 -1.25 -1.02 -2.05
C VAL A 1 -1.10 -1.90 -0.82
N LEU A 2 0.09 -2.44 -0.59
CA LEU A 2 0.32 -3.35 0.56
C LEU A 2 0.06 -2.64 1.89
N SER A 3 0.51 -1.41 2.03
CA SER A 3 0.32 -0.62 3.24
C SER A 3 -1.17 -0.40 3.54
N TYR A 4 -1.94 -0.04 2.53
CA TYR A 4 -3.37 0.14 2.69
C TYR A 4 -4.07 -1.15 3.10
N LEU A 5 -3.73 -2.26 2.46
CA LEU A 5 -4.32 -3.56 2.78
C LEU A 5 -3.91 -4.08 4.16
N PHE A 6 -2.76 -3.66 4.65
CA PHE A 6 -2.32 -4.00 6.01
C PHE A 6 -3.24 -3.39 7.07
N ASP A 7 -3.72 -2.17 6.81
CA ASP A 7 -4.59 -1.46 7.74
C ASP A 7 -6.08 -1.79 7.54
N HIS A 8 -6.44 -2.33 6.39
CA HIS A 8 -7.82 -2.60 6.02
C HIS A 8 -7.97 -4.06 5.62
N THR A 9 -8.70 -4.83 6.41
CA THR A 9 -8.78 -6.29 6.27
C THR A 9 -9.29 -6.74 4.91
N ALA A 10 -10.32 -6.08 4.40
CA ALA A 10 -10.91 -6.39 3.11
C ALA A 10 -11.28 -5.08 2.44
N SER A 11 -10.75 -4.84 1.25
CA SER A 11 -10.96 -3.57 0.57
C SER A 11 -11.55 -3.81 -0.82
N PRO A 12 -12.71 -3.22 -1.13
CA PRO A 12 -13.20 -3.22 -2.50
C PRO A 12 -12.17 -2.59 -3.41
N MET A 13 -12.02 -3.14 -4.62
CA MET A 13 -11.03 -2.64 -5.57
C MET A 13 -11.22 -1.15 -5.87
N ALA A 14 -12.48 -0.68 -5.92
CA ALA A 14 -12.76 0.74 -6.15
C ALA A 14 -12.26 1.63 -5.00
N GLU A 15 -12.41 1.20 -3.76
CA GLU A 15 -11.89 1.94 -2.61
C GLU A 15 -10.37 1.93 -2.57
N LEU A 16 -9.78 0.79 -2.91
CA LEU A 16 -8.33 0.67 -3.00
C LEU A 16 -7.77 1.61 -4.07
N ALA A 17 -8.41 1.69 -5.21
CA ALA A 17 -8.01 2.61 -6.28
C ALA A 17 -8.07 4.06 -5.81
N ALA A 18 -9.15 4.45 -5.14
CA ALA A 18 -9.32 5.80 -4.63
C ALA A 18 -8.26 6.14 -3.57
N ALA A 19 -8.04 5.22 -2.63
CA ALA A 19 -7.11 5.43 -1.52
C ALA A 19 -5.65 5.51 -1.98
N THR A 20 -5.28 4.75 -2.99
CA THR A 20 -3.90 4.73 -3.50
C THR A 20 -3.68 5.69 -4.66
N ASN A 21 -4.75 6.30 -5.16
CA ASN A 21 -4.70 7.21 -6.31
C ASN A 21 -4.11 6.52 -7.56
N ILE A 22 -4.40 5.24 -7.72
CA ILE A 22 -3.98 4.45 -8.87
C ILE A 22 -5.21 4.17 -9.73
N THR A 23 -5.08 4.31 -11.06
CA THR A 23 -6.20 4.03 -11.96
C THR A 23 -6.59 2.55 -11.90
N GLY A 24 -7.88 2.25 -12.15
CA GLY A 24 -8.39 0.90 -12.08
C GLY A 24 -7.57 -0.14 -12.87
N PRO A 25 -7.29 0.08 -14.17
CA PRO A 25 -6.50 -0.88 -14.94
C PRO A 25 -5.09 -1.09 -14.41
N THR A 26 -4.43 -0.03 -13.97
CA THR A 26 -3.09 -0.13 -13.38
C THR A 26 -3.14 -0.86 -12.04
N LEU A 27 -4.14 -0.55 -11.22
CA LEU A 27 -4.31 -1.22 -9.93
C LEU A 27 -4.55 -2.71 -10.10
N THR A 28 -5.40 -3.11 -11.06
CA THR A 28 -5.66 -4.50 -11.34
C THR A 28 -4.35 -5.24 -11.66
N ARG A 29 -3.50 -4.62 -12.45
CA ARG A 29 -2.21 -5.19 -12.82
C ARG A 29 -1.27 -5.33 -11.62
N VAL A 30 -1.23 -4.31 -10.77
CA VAL A 30 -0.41 -4.35 -9.55
C VAL A 30 -0.90 -5.45 -8.63
N VAL A 31 -2.20 -5.55 -8.40
CA VAL A 31 -2.77 -6.58 -7.54
C VAL A 31 -2.52 -7.97 -8.11
N ASP A 32 -2.64 -8.13 -9.43
CA ASP A 32 -2.33 -9.41 -10.09
C ASP A 32 -0.88 -9.84 -9.81
N GLN A 33 0.06 -8.92 -9.90
CA GLN A 33 1.47 -9.21 -9.57
C GLN A 33 1.65 -9.61 -8.11
N LEU A 34 0.96 -8.93 -7.20
CA LEU A 34 1.03 -9.26 -5.78
C LEU A 34 0.42 -10.62 -5.49
N ILE A 35 -0.62 -11.00 -6.22
CA ILE A 35 -1.21 -12.34 -6.11
C ILE A 35 -0.23 -13.41 -6.60
N GLU A 36 0.46 -13.16 -7.71
CA GLU A 36 1.49 -14.07 -8.21
C GLU A 36 2.61 -14.27 -7.19
N MET A 37 2.93 -13.24 -6.43
CA MET A 37 3.93 -13.29 -5.37
C MET A 37 3.39 -13.88 -4.07
N ALA A 38 2.13 -14.32 -4.06
CA ALA A 38 1.44 -14.85 -2.89
C ALA A 38 1.31 -13.84 -1.73
N LEU A 39 1.32 -12.55 -2.03
CA LEU A 39 1.20 -11.50 -1.03
C LEU A 39 -0.24 -11.03 -0.83
N CYS A 40 -1.07 -11.22 -1.84
CA CYS A 40 -2.48 -10.81 -1.85
C CYS A 40 -3.36 -11.89 -2.44
N TYR A 41 -4.66 -11.77 -2.20
CA TYR A 41 -5.68 -12.56 -2.92
C TYR A 41 -6.94 -11.73 -3.09
N ARG A 42 -7.82 -12.17 -3.98
CA ARG A 42 -9.10 -11.53 -4.23
C ARG A 42 -10.24 -12.51 -4.01
N ASN A 43 -11.36 -12.00 -3.51
CA ASN A 43 -12.60 -12.75 -3.38
C ASN A 43 -13.78 -11.88 -3.75
N VAL A 44 -14.84 -12.50 -4.22
CA VAL A 44 -16.10 -11.84 -4.46
C VAL A 44 -16.75 -11.56 -3.10
N ASP A 45 -17.33 -10.36 -2.95
CA ASP A 45 -18.07 -10.01 -1.75
C ASP A 45 -19.33 -10.88 -1.64
N SER A 46 -19.47 -11.59 -0.53
CA SER A 46 -20.64 -12.45 -0.31
C SER A 46 -21.94 -11.67 -0.21
N ALA A 47 -21.88 -10.41 0.21
CA ALA A 47 -23.04 -9.55 0.32
C ALA A 47 -23.42 -8.89 -1.00
N ASP A 48 -22.44 -8.64 -1.87
CA ASP A 48 -22.67 -8.04 -3.18
C ASP A 48 -21.67 -8.64 -4.18
N ARG A 49 -22.16 -9.58 -4.98
CA ARG A 49 -21.32 -10.33 -5.93
C ARG A 49 -20.72 -9.50 -7.04
N ARG A 50 -21.16 -8.24 -7.19
CA ARG A 50 -20.57 -7.32 -8.16
C ARG A 50 -19.29 -6.68 -7.63
N ARG A 51 -19.01 -6.82 -6.34
CA ARG A 51 -17.83 -6.25 -5.69
C ARG A 51 -16.77 -7.31 -5.54
N VAL A 52 -15.56 -6.94 -5.91
CA VAL A 52 -14.37 -7.77 -5.70
C VAL A 52 -13.56 -7.14 -4.58
N LEU A 53 -13.25 -7.93 -3.58
CA LEU A 53 -12.48 -7.50 -2.42
C LEU A 53 -11.04 -7.98 -2.52
N ALA A 54 -10.09 -7.11 -2.20
CA ALA A 54 -8.69 -7.45 -2.13
C ALA A 54 -8.28 -7.62 -0.66
N TYR A 55 -7.43 -8.60 -0.42
CA TYR A 55 -6.95 -8.96 0.91
C TYR A 55 -5.45 -9.15 0.88
N LEU A 56 -4.83 -8.84 2.01
CA LEU A 56 -3.44 -9.20 2.24
C LEU A 56 -3.38 -10.64 2.74
N SER A 57 -2.51 -11.45 2.17
CA SER A 57 -2.29 -12.82 2.65
C SER A 57 -1.48 -12.81 3.95
N LYS A 58 -1.37 -13.97 4.61
CA LYS A 58 -0.50 -14.11 5.78
C LYS A 58 0.95 -13.76 5.43
N ARG A 59 1.40 -14.24 4.28
CA ARG A 59 2.73 -13.92 3.75
C ARG A 59 2.88 -12.43 3.51
N GLY A 60 1.88 -11.80 2.89
CA GLY A 60 1.88 -10.35 2.65
C GLY A 60 1.96 -9.56 3.94
N ARG A 61 1.22 -9.99 4.96
CA ARG A 61 1.26 -9.37 6.28
C ARG A 61 2.65 -9.46 6.91
N SER A 62 3.28 -10.63 6.81
CA SER A 62 4.63 -10.83 7.32
C SER A 62 5.64 -9.94 6.60
N VAL A 63 5.53 -9.85 5.27
CA VAL A 63 6.41 -9.01 4.47
C VAL A 63 6.28 -7.54 4.88
N VAL A 64 5.05 -7.04 5.02
CA VAL A 64 4.82 -5.65 5.43
C VAL A 64 5.41 -5.39 6.81
N ARG A 65 5.21 -6.30 7.77
CA ARG A 65 5.78 -6.16 9.11
C ARG A 65 7.29 -6.07 9.10
N GLU A 66 7.95 -6.82 8.22
CA GLU A 66 9.41 -6.76 8.10
C GLU A 66 9.89 -5.49 7.41
N LEU A 67 9.15 -5.02 6.39
CA LEU A 67 9.54 -3.85 5.62
C LEU A 67 9.33 -2.53 6.35
N LEU A 68 8.26 -2.42 7.16
CA LEU A 68 7.96 -1.16 7.84
C LEU A 68 9.13 -0.63 8.68
N PRO A 69 9.74 -1.44 9.57
CA PRO A 69 10.88 -0.96 10.34
C PRO A 69 12.07 -0.55 9.46
N LEU A 70 12.33 -1.30 8.38
CA LEU A 70 13.43 -1.01 7.47
C LEU A 70 13.22 0.32 6.74
N ILE A 71 11.98 0.59 6.34
CA ILE A 71 11.66 1.85 5.67
C ILE A 71 11.78 3.02 6.64
N HIS A 72 11.28 2.87 7.87
CA HIS A 72 11.42 3.89 8.89
C HIS A 72 12.89 4.18 9.22
N GLU A 73 13.70 3.14 9.29
CA GLU A 73 15.13 3.29 9.53
C GLU A 73 15.80 4.04 8.38
N ALA A 74 15.49 3.67 7.13
CA ALA A 74 16.01 4.36 5.96
C ALA A 74 15.57 5.82 5.91
N GLU A 75 14.32 6.11 6.23
CA GLU A 75 13.82 7.47 6.34
C GLU A 75 14.60 8.28 7.36
N ALA A 76 14.80 7.71 8.55
CA ALA A 76 15.51 8.39 9.62
C ALA A 76 16.96 8.72 9.22
N GLU A 77 17.62 7.80 8.53
CA GLU A 77 18.99 8.01 8.05
C GLU A 77 19.06 9.10 6.99
N VAL A 78 18.18 9.03 5.99
CA VAL A 78 18.14 10.03 4.92
C VAL A 78 17.74 11.39 5.45
N THR A 79 16.75 11.44 6.34
CA THR A 79 16.24 12.72 6.86
C THR A 79 17.25 13.46 7.70
N SER A 80 18.27 12.79 8.23
CA SER A 80 19.33 13.47 8.96
C SER A 80 20.15 14.41 8.09
N HIS A 81 20.10 14.26 6.78
CA HIS A 81 20.85 15.06 5.81
C HIS A 81 19.98 16.02 5.01
N LEU A 82 18.68 16.06 5.29
CA LEU A 82 17.72 16.85 4.53
C LEU A 82 17.13 17.95 5.39
N SER A 83 16.75 19.06 4.74
CA SER A 83 15.97 20.11 5.40
C SER A 83 14.56 19.59 5.72
N PRO A 84 13.82 20.25 6.64
CA PRO A 84 12.44 19.84 6.91
C PRO A 84 11.56 19.83 5.66
N LYS A 85 11.76 20.77 4.75
CA LYS A 85 11.01 20.82 3.49
C LYS A 85 11.34 19.62 2.59
N GLU A 86 12.62 19.31 2.47
CA GLU A 86 13.08 18.18 1.67
C GLU A 86 12.59 16.86 2.26
N ASN A 87 12.57 16.76 3.57
CA ASN A 87 12.04 15.57 4.25
C ASN A 87 10.56 15.33 3.92
N ARG A 88 9.75 16.39 3.98
CA ARG A 88 8.33 16.28 3.66
C ARG A 88 8.13 15.81 2.22
N GLU A 89 8.92 16.36 1.30
CA GLU A 89 8.85 15.98 -0.11
C GLU A 89 9.24 14.52 -0.32
N LEU A 90 10.32 14.08 0.33
CA LEU A 90 10.78 12.69 0.23
C LEU A 90 9.73 11.72 0.77
N ILE A 91 9.18 12.02 1.96
CA ILE A 91 8.16 11.17 2.57
C ILE A 91 6.94 11.07 1.66
N ARG A 92 6.53 12.19 1.06
CA ARG A 92 5.40 12.20 0.12
C ARG A 92 5.66 11.29 -1.07
N LEU A 93 6.85 11.36 -1.65
CA LEU A 93 7.22 10.52 -2.79
C LEU A 93 7.30 9.05 -2.41
N LEU A 94 7.87 8.74 -1.26
CA LEU A 94 7.93 7.36 -0.77
C LEU A 94 6.54 6.78 -0.50
N ALA A 95 5.65 7.58 0.06
CA ALA A 95 4.27 7.15 0.30
C ALA A 95 3.57 6.77 -1.00
N HIS A 96 3.78 7.51 -2.07
CA HIS A 96 3.27 7.17 -3.38
C HIS A 96 3.84 5.85 -3.88
N LEU A 97 5.15 5.69 -3.76
CA LEU A 97 5.84 4.51 -4.26
C LEU A 97 5.36 3.22 -3.61
N VAL A 98 5.07 3.26 -2.30
CA VAL A 98 4.62 2.07 -1.57
C VAL A 98 3.10 1.91 -1.55
N GLY A 99 2.38 2.72 -2.32
CA GLY A 99 0.93 2.56 -2.49
C GLY A 99 0.07 3.31 -1.50
N GLY A 100 0.64 4.20 -0.71
CA GLY A 100 -0.12 5.12 0.12
C GLY A 100 -0.27 6.47 -0.55
N THR A 101 -1.23 7.29 -0.11
CA THR A 101 -1.31 8.69 -0.52
C THR A 101 -0.63 9.56 0.53
N ALA A 102 -0.10 10.70 0.10
CA ALA A 102 0.57 11.63 1.00
C ALA A 102 -0.38 12.20 2.06
N GLN A 103 -1.63 12.34 1.74
CA GLN A 103 -2.63 12.86 2.67
C GLN A 103 -2.94 11.88 3.79
N ASN A 104 -2.92 10.59 3.47
CA ASN A 104 -3.33 9.56 4.41
C ASN A 104 -2.17 9.10 5.27
N ARG A 105 -0.99 9.03 4.70
CA ARG A 105 0.16 8.42 5.33
C ARG A 105 1.44 9.15 4.98
N PRO A 106 1.98 9.95 5.85
CA PRO A 106 3.34 10.49 5.66
C PRO A 106 4.40 9.39 5.76
N THR A 107 4.06 8.29 6.41
CA THR A 107 4.87 7.07 6.43
C THR A 107 4.07 5.95 5.77
N ILE A 108 4.71 4.85 5.52
CA ILE A 108 4.03 3.70 4.97
C ILE A 108 2.83 3.29 5.81
#